data_1f0391dfa57ee0178ea43f2746e623a9
#
_entry.id   1f0391dfa57ee0178ea43f2746e623a9
#
_cell.length_a   1.000
_cell.length_b   1.000
_cell.length_c   1.000
_cell.angle_alpha   90.00
_cell.angle_beta   90.00
_cell.angle_gamma   90.00
#
_symmetry.space_group_name_H-M   'P 1'
#
loop_
_entity.id
_entity.type
_entity.pdbx_description
1 polymer ?
#
loop_
_entity_poly.entity_id
_entity_poly.type
_entity_poly.pdbx_seq_one_letter_code
_entity_poly.pdbx_strand_id
1 'polypeptide(L)'
;MYFNTHFDHRGEQARVESAKLIRRRIVDAAKTCRVVVTGDFNAGEDSEPYRAFFAEPNAPVFDAFRATHPTRATAEGTFSSFKVTETKGPRIDWIGASREWQAVSTAIDRTAREGHTPSDHFPVTAVLRAKAARR
;
A
#
# COMPACT_ATOMS: atom_id res chain seq x y z
N MET A 1 -5.27 -0.79 15.11
CA MET A 1 -4.07 -1.65 14.90
C MET A 1 -3.33 -1.16 13.65
N TYR A 2 -2.01 -1.07 13.74
CA TYR A 2 -1.15 -0.65 12.64
C TYR A 2 -0.13 -1.75 12.35
N PHE A 3 -0.03 -2.16 11.09
CA PHE A 3 0.97 -3.09 10.60
C PHE A 3 1.92 -2.34 9.67
N ASN A 4 3.21 -2.59 9.82
CA ASN A 4 4.23 -2.11 8.88
C ASN A 4 5.15 -3.28 8.52
N THR A 5 5.51 -3.41 7.25
CA THR A 5 6.29 -4.53 6.77
C THR A 5 7.17 -4.14 5.58
N HIS A 6 8.20 -4.94 5.35
CA HIS A 6 9.00 -4.91 4.13
C HIS A 6 9.15 -6.34 3.64
N PHE A 7 8.62 -6.66 2.47
CA PHE A 7 8.67 -8.01 1.89
C PHE A 7 10.01 -8.27 1.19
N ASP A 8 10.35 -9.54 1.07
CA ASP A 8 11.56 -9.96 0.39
C ASP A 8 11.59 -9.47 -1.07
N HIS A 9 12.72 -8.89 -1.49
CA HIS A 9 12.86 -8.30 -2.82
C HIS A 9 13.18 -9.36 -3.91
N ARG A 10 13.59 -10.58 -3.56
CA ARG A 10 13.96 -11.66 -4.50
C ARG A 10 12.97 -12.81 -4.49
N GLY A 11 12.53 -13.22 -3.31
CA GLY A 11 11.74 -14.42 -3.12
C GLY A 11 10.25 -14.19 -3.42
N GLU A 12 9.79 -14.53 -4.61
CA GLU A 12 8.36 -14.42 -4.95
C GLU A 12 7.47 -15.21 -4.00
N GLN A 13 7.83 -16.50 -3.76
CA GLN A 13 7.11 -17.34 -2.82
C GLN A 13 7.11 -16.78 -1.39
N ALA A 14 8.24 -16.20 -0.96
CA ALA A 14 8.32 -15.56 0.36
C ALA A 14 7.34 -14.38 0.47
N ARG A 15 7.20 -13.55 -0.58
CA ARG A 15 6.22 -12.46 -0.62
C ARG A 15 4.79 -12.98 -0.53
N VAL A 16 4.46 -14.05 -1.26
CA VAL A 16 3.14 -14.66 -1.24
C VAL A 16 2.79 -15.17 0.16
N GLU A 17 3.69 -15.92 0.79
CA GLU A 17 3.46 -16.45 2.14
C GLU A 17 3.41 -15.34 3.21
N SER A 18 4.23 -14.30 3.06
CA SER A 18 4.16 -13.12 3.93
C SER A 18 2.82 -12.40 3.80
N ALA A 19 2.32 -12.23 2.58
CA ALA A 19 1.02 -11.63 2.33
C ALA A 19 -0.12 -12.45 2.97
N LYS A 20 -0.10 -13.76 2.83
CA LYS A 20 -1.07 -14.67 3.45
C LYS A 20 -1.02 -14.59 4.98
N LEU A 21 0.19 -14.54 5.56
CA LEU A 21 0.37 -14.43 7.00
C LEU A 21 -0.19 -13.11 7.54
N ILE A 22 0.20 -11.98 6.95
CA ILE A 22 -0.25 -10.66 7.39
C ILE A 22 -1.75 -10.51 7.16
N ARG A 23 -2.28 -11.00 6.02
CA ARG A 23 -3.72 -11.02 5.77
C ARG A 23 -4.49 -11.70 6.91
N ARG A 24 -4.06 -12.88 7.36
CA ARG A 24 -4.71 -13.56 8.52
C ARG A 24 -4.70 -12.68 9.75
N ARG A 25 -3.57 -12.03 10.07
CA ARG A 25 -3.44 -11.12 11.22
C ARG A 25 -4.35 -9.91 11.11
N ILE A 26 -4.49 -9.35 9.89
CA ILE A 26 -5.40 -8.22 9.63
C ILE A 26 -6.85 -8.65 9.83
N VAL A 27 -7.26 -9.80 9.29
CA VAL A 27 -8.62 -10.33 9.44
C VAL A 27 -8.97 -10.50 10.93
N ASP A 28 -8.05 -11.03 11.73
CA ASP A 28 -8.27 -11.19 13.16
C ASP A 28 -8.35 -9.84 13.89
N ALA A 29 -7.44 -8.92 13.61
CA ALA A 29 -7.44 -7.59 14.22
C ALA A 29 -8.69 -6.76 13.84
N ALA A 30 -9.15 -6.88 12.59
CA ALA A 30 -10.31 -6.13 12.08
C ALA A 30 -11.64 -6.53 12.76
N LYS A 31 -11.69 -7.64 13.47
CA LYS A 31 -12.86 -8.02 14.28
C LYS A 31 -13.09 -7.08 15.47
N THR A 32 -12.06 -6.45 15.97
CA THR A 32 -12.10 -5.66 17.22
C THR A 32 -11.61 -4.23 17.07
N CYS A 33 -10.86 -3.91 16.02
CA CYS A 33 -10.30 -2.57 15.86
C CYS A 33 -10.13 -2.20 14.38
N ARG A 34 -10.03 -0.91 14.14
CA ARG A 34 -9.66 -0.37 12.82
C ARG A 34 -8.22 -0.74 12.50
N VAL A 35 -7.96 -1.12 11.26
CA VAL A 35 -6.64 -1.56 10.81
C VAL A 35 -6.12 -0.62 9.72
N VAL A 36 -4.81 -0.37 9.77
CA VAL A 36 -4.02 0.20 8.68
C VAL A 36 -2.79 -0.68 8.50
N VAL A 37 -2.44 -0.97 7.26
CA VAL A 37 -1.21 -1.66 6.89
C VAL A 37 -0.43 -0.84 5.87
N THR A 38 0.88 -0.71 6.09
CA THR A 38 1.79 -0.01 5.18
C THR A 38 3.06 -0.81 4.97
N GLY A 39 3.78 -0.52 3.91
CA GLY A 39 5.11 -1.09 3.69
C GLY A 39 5.54 -1.05 2.24
N ASP A 40 6.80 -1.42 2.05
CA ASP A 40 7.32 -1.88 0.77
C ASP A 40 7.01 -3.38 0.64
N PHE A 41 6.10 -3.70 -0.28
CA PHE A 41 5.70 -5.09 -0.51
C PHE A 41 6.51 -5.77 -1.62
N ASN A 42 7.43 -5.04 -2.26
CA ASN A 42 8.25 -5.53 -3.38
C ASN A 42 7.42 -6.25 -4.47
N ALA A 43 6.18 -5.83 -4.65
CA ALA A 43 5.21 -6.46 -5.53
C ALA A 43 4.25 -5.39 -6.10
N GLY A 44 3.96 -5.47 -7.38
CA GLY A 44 3.03 -4.56 -8.05
C GLY A 44 1.57 -4.98 -7.90
N GLU A 45 0.67 -4.16 -8.41
CA GLU A 45 -0.80 -4.33 -8.26
C GLU A 45 -1.36 -5.57 -8.98
N ASP A 46 -0.64 -6.16 -9.91
CA ASP A 46 -1.08 -7.38 -10.63
C ASP A 46 -0.58 -8.67 -9.97
N SER A 47 0.18 -8.54 -8.88
CA SER A 47 0.81 -9.67 -8.20
C SER A 47 -0.16 -10.44 -7.28
N GLU A 48 0.19 -11.70 -6.95
CA GLU A 48 -0.55 -12.49 -5.97
C GLU A 48 -0.55 -11.85 -4.58
N PRO A 49 0.59 -11.31 -4.05
CA PRO A 49 0.57 -10.55 -2.79
C PRO A 49 -0.43 -9.41 -2.76
N TYR A 50 -0.53 -8.63 -3.84
CA TYR A 50 -1.51 -7.54 -3.93
C TYR A 50 -2.95 -8.07 -3.87
N ARG A 51 -3.25 -9.10 -4.64
CA ARG A 51 -4.59 -9.73 -4.61
C ARG A 51 -4.97 -10.26 -3.25
N ALA A 52 -4.00 -10.78 -2.48
CA ALA A 52 -4.25 -11.28 -1.14
C ALA A 52 -4.78 -10.19 -0.17
N PHE A 53 -4.39 -8.93 -0.37
CA PHE A 53 -4.87 -7.81 0.45
C PHE A 53 -6.14 -7.17 -0.10
N PHE A 54 -6.23 -6.97 -1.41
CA PHE A 54 -7.14 -6.01 -2.01
C PHE A 54 -8.18 -6.61 -2.96
N ALA A 55 -8.09 -7.92 -3.30
CA ALA A 55 -9.06 -8.54 -4.19
C ALA A 55 -10.41 -8.77 -3.49
N GLU A 56 -11.46 -8.17 -4.05
CA GLU A 56 -12.84 -8.40 -3.64
C GLU A 56 -13.30 -9.83 -4.02
N PRO A 57 -14.31 -10.39 -3.33
CA PRO A 57 -15.16 -9.74 -2.33
C PRO A 57 -14.62 -9.82 -0.89
N ASN A 58 -13.56 -10.54 -0.63
CA ASN A 58 -13.09 -10.89 0.71
C ASN A 58 -11.83 -10.12 1.14
N ALA A 59 -11.57 -8.97 0.53
CA ALA A 59 -10.45 -8.14 0.89
C ALA A 59 -10.59 -7.62 2.34
N PRO A 60 -9.61 -7.87 3.23
CA PRO A 60 -9.67 -7.38 4.61
C PRO A 60 -9.42 -5.88 4.72
N VAL A 61 -8.78 -5.30 3.72
CA VAL A 61 -8.48 -3.88 3.58
C VAL A 61 -8.73 -3.43 2.15
N PHE A 62 -9.00 -2.16 1.94
CA PHE A 62 -8.98 -1.53 0.63
C PHE A 62 -7.66 -0.81 0.39
N ASP A 63 -7.25 -0.68 -0.85
CA ASP A 63 -6.10 0.12 -1.25
C ASP A 63 -6.46 1.62 -1.19
N ALA A 64 -5.83 2.35 -0.26
CA ALA A 64 -6.13 3.76 -0.06
C ALA A 64 -5.78 4.61 -1.29
N PHE A 65 -4.70 4.25 -2.01
CA PHE A 65 -4.30 4.98 -3.22
C PHE A 65 -5.33 4.75 -4.35
N ARG A 66 -5.74 3.51 -4.61
CA ARG A 66 -6.76 3.22 -5.63
C ARG A 66 -8.14 3.77 -5.28
N ALA A 67 -8.47 3.92 -4.02
CA ALA A 67 -9.72 4.55 -3.61
C ALA A 67 -9.82 6.03 -4.01
N THR A 68 -8.68 6.72 -4.16
CA THR A 68 -8.62 8.13 -4.58
C THR A 68 -8.13 8.30 -6.02
N HIS A 69 -7.47 7.29 -6.58
CA HIS A 69 -6.94 7.23 -7.95
C HIS A 69 -7.42 5.95 -8.64
N PRO A 70 -8.70 5.85 -9.02
CA PRO A 70 -9.26 4.60 -9.55
C PRO A 70 -8.68 4.17 -10.89
N THR A 71 -8.20 5.14 -11.69
CA THR A 71 -7.54 4.87 -12.96
C THR A 71 -6.03 4.86 -12.79
N ARG A 72 -5.38 3.81 -13.29
CA ARG A 72 -3.92 3.71 -13.28
C ARG A 72 -3.30 4.72 -14.23
N ALA A 73 -2.22 5.36 -13.80
CA ALA A 73 -1.37 6.23 -14.61
C ALA A 73 0.02 5.62 -14.80
N THR A 74 0.74 6.09 -15.79
CA THR A 74 2.08 5.57 -16.13
C THR A 74 3.16 5.99 -15.13
N ALA A 75 2.91 7.07 -14.37
CA ALA A 75 3.88 7.66 -13.45
C ALA A 75 3.55 7.34 -11.97
N GLU A 76 3.21 6.09 -11.66
CA GLU A 76 2.86 5.65 -10.31
C GLU A 76 3.93 4.76 -9.65
N GLY A 77 5.08 4.58 -10.29
CA GLY A 77 6.19 3.84 -9.71
C GLY A 77 6.66 4.48 -8.41
N THR A 78 6.92 3.67 -7.38
CA THR A 78 7.39 4.15 -6.08
C THR A 78 8.88 3.87 -5.85
N PHE A 79 9.51 2.96 -6.60
CA PHE A 79 10.96 2.78 -6.58
C PHE A 79 11.62 3.78 -7.52
N SER A 80 12.44 4.69 -6.99
CA SER A 80 13.11 5.78 -7.73
C SER A 80 14.57 5.52 -8.03
N SER A 81 15.21 4.59 -7.30
CA SER A 81 16.66 4.39 -7.36
C SER A 81 17.44 5.70 -7.16
N PHE A 82 16.96 6.56 -6.25
CA PHE A 82 17.49 7.92 -5.98
C PHE A 82 17.37 8.92 -7.15
N LYS A 83 16.60 8.61 -8.20
CA LYS A 83 16.40 9.48 -9.38
C LYS A 83 15.00 10.06 -9.38
N VAL A 84 14.85 11.35 -9.25
CA VAL A 84 13.56 12.04 -9.25
C VAL A 84 12.74 11.81 -10.53
N THR A 85 13.40 11.53 -11.65
CA THR A 85 12.79 11.28 -12.95
C THR A 85 12.30 9.83 -13.14
N GLU A 86 12.73 8.90 -12.27
CA GLU A 86 12.35 7.49 -12.36
C GLU A 86 10.98 7.26 -11.74
N THR A 87 9.95 7.58 -12.47
CA THR A 87 8.55 7.52 -12.01
C THR A 87 7.76 6.36 -12.60
N LYS A 88 8.34 5.67 -13.58
CA LYS A 88 7.73 4.52 -14.23
C LYS A 88 7.93 3.25 -13.39
N GLY A 89 7.13 2.25 -13.67
CA GLY A 89 7.21 0.98 -12.96
C GLY A 89 6.03 0.76 -12.01
N PRO A 90 6.00 -0.36 -11.31
CA PRO A 90 4.93 -0.69 -10.39
C PRO A 90 4.98 0.18 -9.12
N ARG A 91 3.80 0.48 -8.59
CA ARG A 91 3.67 0.96 -7.22
C ARG A 91 3.83 -0.24 -6.29
N ILE A 92 4.95 -0.32 -5.57
CA ILE A 92 5.29 -1.44 -4.67
C ILE A 92 5.13 -1.07 -3.20
N ASP A 93 4.98 0.21 -2.89
CA ASP A 93 4.67 0.73 -1.56
C ASP A 93 3.17 0.96 -1.45
N TRP A 94 2.51 0.29 -0.49
CA TRP A 94 1.06 0.35 -0.36
C TRP A 94 0.62 0.82 1.01
N ILE A 95 -0.58 1.42 1.03
CA ILE A 95 -1.33 1.75 2.23
C ILE A 95 -2.69 1.08 2.12
N GLY A 96 -2.90 0.04 2.91
CA GLY A 96 -4.19 -0.63 3.05
C GLY A 96 -4.92 -0.18 4.31
N ALA A 97 -6.23 -0.02 4.23
CA ALA A 97 -7.05 0.39 5.37
C ALA A 97 -8.33 -0.45 5.45
N SER A 98 -8.75 -0.81 6.67
CA SER A 98 -10.00 -1.53 6.88
C SER A 98 -11.22 -0.67 6.56
N ARG A 99 -12.38 -1.30 6.34
CA ARG A 99 -13.58 -0.63 5.79
C ARG A 99 -14.16 0.48 6.65
N GLU A 100 -13.76 0.56 7.92
CA GLU A 100 -14.11 1.63 8.87
C GLU A 100 -13.35 2.94 8.61
N TRP A 101 -12.39 2.93 7.70
CA TRP A 101 -11.71 4.10 7.19
C TRP A 101 -12.29 4.57 5.85
N GLN A 102 -12.11 5.84 5.58
CA GLN A 102 -12.30 6.47 4.28
C GLN A 102 -10.98 7.12 3.87
N ALA A 103 -10.48 6.81 2.69
CA ALA A 103 -9.39 7.59 2.12
C ALA A 103 -9.92 8.94 1.66
N VAL A 104 -9.32 10.02 2.16
CA VAL A 104 -9.67 11.40 1.82
C VAL A 104 -8.78 11.89 0.70
N SER A 105 -7.49 11.66 0.84
CA SER A 105 -6.48 11.96 -0.18
C SER A 105 -5.30 11.02 -0.05
N THR A 106 -4.62 10.76 -1.15
CA THR A 106 -3.34 10.04 -1.20
C THR A 106 -2.42 10.70 -2.20
N ALA A 107 -1.12 10.53 -2.01
CA ALA A 107 -0.11 11.01 -2.95
C ALA A 107 1.12 10.12 -2.93
N ILE A 108 1.85 10.12 -4.03
CA ILE A 108 3.23 9.68 -4.11
C ILE A 108 4.06 10.96 -4.08
N ASP A 109 4.80 11.19 -2.99
CA ASP A 109 5.60 12.39 -2.80
C ASP A 109 6.88 12.28 -3.64
N ARG A 110 7.06 13.22 -4.55
CA ARG A 110 8.21 13.31 -5.44
C ARG A 110 9.12 14.49 -5.11
N THR A 111 9.05 14.97 -3.87
CA THR A 111 9.92 16.05 -3.41
C THR A 111 11.39 15.64 -3.55
N ALA A 112 12.16 16.53 -4.17
CA ALA A 112 13.58 16.34 -4.37
C ALA A 112 14.32 17.65 -4.07
N ARG A 113 15.56 17.53 -3.64
CA ARG A 113 16.45 18.66 -3.47
C ARG A 113 17.65 18.49 -4.40
N GLU A 114 17.89 19.49 -5.25
CA GLU A 114 19.01 19.46 -6.22
C GLU A 114 19.03 18.20 -7.10
N GLY A 115 17.84 17.70 -7.46
CA GLY A 115 17.67 16.48 -8.27
C GLY A 115 17.78 15.17 -7.51
N HIS A 116 18.04 15.20 -6.19
CA HIS A 116 18.18 14.02 -5.35
C HIS A 116 16.93 13.80 -4.49
N THR A 117 16.49 12.54 -4.41
CA THR A 117 15.43 12.10 -3.51
C THR A 117 16.04 11.64 -2.17
N PRO A 118 15.34 11.80 -1.03
CA PRO A 118 15.86 11.41 0.28
C PRO A 118 15.96 9.89 0.48
N SER A 119 15.34 9.12 -0.40
CA SER A 119 15.32 7.66 -0.40
C SER A 119 15.32 7.16 -1.84
N ASP A 120 15.66 5.91 -2.06
CA ASP A 120 15.47 5.19 -3.32
C ASP A 120 14.00 4.83 -3.59
N HIS A 121 13.11 5.11 -2.64
CA HIS A 121 11.67 5.06 -2.82
C HIS A 121 11.05 6.46 -2.69
N PHE A 122 9.95 6.69 -3.42
CA PHE A 122 9.08 7.84 -3.20
C PHE A 122 8.09 7.52 -2.07
N PRO A 123 7.97 8.38 -1.04
CA PRO A 123 6.98 8.18 0.02
C PRO A 123 5.55 8.14 -0.53
N VAL A 124 4.76 7.17 -0.09
CA VAL A 124 3.32 7.13 -0.32
C VAL A 124 2.62 7.65 0.93
N THR A 125 1.73 8.62 0.76
CA THR A 125 1.00 9.25 1.86
C THR A 125 -0.50 9.06 1.72
N ALA A 126 -1.21 9.03 2.84
CA ALA A 126 -2.67 8.99 2.86
C ALA A 126 -3.23 9.80 4.03
N VAL A 127 -4.30 10.55 3.76
CA VAL A 127 -5.17 11.09 4.81
C VAL A 127 -6.39 10.18 4.93
N LEU A 128 -6.53 9.56 6.07
CA LEU A 128 -7.63 8.63 6.38
C LEU A 128 -8.57 9.26 7.41
N ARG A 129 -9.87 9.21 7.14
CA ARG A 129 -10.92 9.64 8.07
C ARG A 129 -11.64 8.41 8.62
N ALA A 130 -11.80 8.35 9.94
CA ALA A 130 -12.62 7.32 10.57
C ALA A 130 -14.10 7.54 10.21
N LYS A 131 -14.77 6.50 9.72
CA LYS A 131 -16.23 6.54 9.55
C LYS A 131 -16.91 6.48 10.91
N ALA A 132 -18.07 7.10 11.04
CA ALA A 132 -18.90 6.95 12.22
C ALA A 132 -19.27 5.47 12.44
N ALA A 133 -19.30 5.03 13.69
CA ALA A 133 -19.79 3.69 14.01
C ALA A 133 -21.24 3.56 13.49
N ARG A 134 -21.54 2.50 12.76
CA ARG A 134 -22.93 2.16 12.46
C ARG A 134 -23.60 1.79 13.81
N ARG A 135 -24.57 2.59 14.20
CA ARG A 135 -25.46 2.27 15.31
C ARG A 135 -26.35 1.09 14.94
#